data_03adc19d6eaaa7f0b3f75e6aa26fc817
#
_entry.id   03adc19d6eaaa7f0b3f75e6aa26fc817
#
_cell.length_a   1.000
_cell.length_b   1.000
_cell.length_c   1.000
_cell.angle_alpha   90.00
_cell.angle_beta   90.00
_cell.angle_gamma   90.00
#
_symmetry.space_group_name_H-M   'P 1'
#
loop_
_entity.id
_entity.type
_entity.pdbx_description
1 polymer ?
#
loop_
_entity_poly.entity_id
_entity_poly.type
_entity_poly.pdbx_seq_one_letter_code
_entity_poly.pdbx_strand_id
1 'polypeptide(L)'
;MLNPKTKQRELAYVVNIDCIEPIVGSDNCEAAIVGGWRVMTRKGTFQPGDLAVYFEIDSKVPETDTYEFLAPKHYKIKTQKYTFGGKGNFISQGLLMAFDDFKNNELEKYKLYDGDDNCYFYTFKAGDFLTKDLGVVYSVVDDNKRKSSVNKYARMKQRNAKLFAKYKFLNTLYKKSWGKKLLFLLL
;
A
#
# COMPACT_ATOMS: atom_id res chain seq x y z
N MET A 1 10.22 1.76 -10.11
CA MET A 1 11.16 2.24 -11.17
C MET A 1 12.54 1.65 -10.93
N LEU A 2 13.39 1.43 -11.97
CA LEU A 2 14.77 0.97 -11.80
C LEU A 2 15.72 2.15 -11.80
N ASN A 3 16.57 2.24 -10.78
CA ASN A 3 17.62 3.24 -10.72
C ASN A 3 18.72 2.92 -11.75
N PRO A 4 18.99 3.79 -12.71
CA PRO A 4 19.95 3.51 -13.79
C PRO A 4 21.38 3.32 -13.29
N LYS A 5 21.75 3.95 -12.15
CA LYS A 5 23.10 3.87 -11.56
C LYS A 5 23.27 2.63 -10.70
N THR A 6 22.32 2.35 -9.80
CA THR A 6 22.45 1.26 -8.81
C THR A 6 21.83 -0.06 -9.27
N LYS A 7 21.01 -0.04 -10.34
CA LYS A 7 20.21 -1.16 -10.83
C LYS A 7 19.23 -1.72 -9.78
N GLN A 8 19.01 -0.99 -8.70
CA GLN A 8 18.04 -1.33 -7.67
C GLN A 8 16.67 -0.77 -8.01
N ARG A 9 15.62 -1.45 -7.54
CA ARG A 9 14.25 -0.96 -7.65
C ARG A 9 14.04 0.18 -6.66
N GLU A 10 13.64 1.33 -7.17
CA GLU A 10 13.22 2.46 -6.36
C GLU A 10 11.71 2.37 -6.11
N LEU A 11 11.35 2.54 -4.86
CA LEU A 11 9.98 2.36 -4.36
C LEU A 11 9.28 3.68 -4.06
N ALA A 12 10.04 4.76 -3.85
CA ALA A 12 9.56 6.12 -3.67
C ALA A 12 10.40 7.07 -4.53
N TYR A 13 9.74 7.89 -5.33
CA TYR A 13 10.40 8.86 -6.20
C TYR A 13 9.46 9.99 -6.60
N VAL A 14 10.04 11.10 -7.03
CA VAL A 14 9.30 12.28 -7.48
C VAL A 14 8.76 12.06 -8.89
N VAL A 15 7.49 12.41 -9.09
CA VAL A 15 6.80 12.30 -10.38
C VAL A 15 6.11 13.61 -10.74
N ASN A 16 5.91 13.84 -12.04
CA ASN A 16 4.92 14.81 -12.53
C ASN A 16 3.55 14.15 -12.58
N ILE A 17 2.52 14.92 -12.28
CA ILE A 17 1.13 14.53 -12.55
C ILE A 17 0.86 14.76 -14.04
N ASP A 18 0.63 13.69 -14.78
CA ASP A 18 0.39 13.77 -16.24
C ASP A 18 -0.98 14.40 -16.54
N CYS A 19 -2.02 13.89 -15.88
CA CYS A 19 -3.38 14.43 -15.96
C CYS A 19 -4.23 13.97 -14.77
N ILE A 20 -5.38 14.62 -14.61
CA ILE A 20 -6.40 14.28 -13.60
C ILE A 20 -7.66 13.82 -14.31
N GLU A 21 -8.19 12.66 -13.91
CA GLU A 21 -9.42 12.08 -14.45
C GLU A 21 -10.50 11.97 -13.37
N PRO A 22 -11.77 12.26 -13.69
CA PRO A 22 -12.85 12.03 -12.75
C PRO A 22 -13.06 10.52 -12.53
N ILE A 23 -13.37 10.14 -11.29
CA ILE A 23 -13.77 8.76 -10.96
C ILE A 23 -15.29 8.68 -10.98
N VAL A 24 -15.84 7.82 -11.83
CA VAL A 24 -17.29 7.63 -11.95
C VAL A 24 -17.90 7.19 -10.63
N GLY A 25 -18.85 7.96 -10.13
CA GLY A 25 -19.54 7.68 -8.87
C GLY A 25 -18.85 8.20 -7.62
N SER A 26 -17.77 8.96 -7.77
CA SER A 26 -17.08 9.62 -6.66
C SER A 26 -17.15 11.15 -6.81
N ASP A 27 -17.67 11.81 -5.78
CA ASP A 27 -17.74 13.29 -5.75
C ASP A 27 -16.50 13.90 -5.09
N ASN A 28 -15.82 13.14 -4.22
CA ASN A 28 -14.71 13.61 -3.38
C ASN A 28 -13.32 13.11 -3.80
N CYS A 29 -13.27 12.18 -4.76
CA CYS A 29 -12.01 11.61 -5.22
C CYS A 29 -11.89 11.70 -6.73
N GLU A 30 -10.65 11.78 -7.18
CA GLU A 30 -10.26 11.80 -8.59
C GLU A 30 -9.04 10.91 -8.80
N ALA A 31 -8.75 10.58 -10.03
CA ALA A 31 -7.60 9.79 -10.41
C ALA A 31 -6.48 10.69 -10.94
N ALA A 32 -5.36 10.72 -10.26
CA ALA A 32 -4.13 11.26 -10.80
C ALA A 32 -3.42 10.18 -11.64
N ILE A 33 -3.01 10.55 -12.82
CA ILE A 33 -2.25 9.71 -13.75
C ILE A 33 -0.78 10.09 -13.65
N VAL A 34 0.07 9.12 -13.38
CA VAL A 34 1.52 9.32 -13.23
C VAL A 34 2.27 8.18 -13.93
N GLY A 35 2.99 8.49 -15.01
CA GLY A 35 3.75 7.50 -15.76
C GLY A 35 2.93 6.27 -16.18
N GLY A 36 1.63 6.46 -16.49
CA GLY A 36 0.69 5.41 -16.86
C GLY A 36 0.01 4.70 -15.67
N TRP A 37 0.38 4.99 -14.43
CA TRP A 37 -0.30 4.48 -13.24
C TRP A 37 -1.48 5.37 -12.85
N ARG A 38 -2.57 4.77 -12.40
CA ARG A 38 -3.75 5.47 -11.89
C ARG A 38 -3.77 5.43 -10.38
N VAL A 39 -3.72 6.58 -9.77
CA VAL A 39 -3.72 6.71 -8.30
C VAL A 39 -4.90 7.54 -7.85
N MET A 40 -5.67 7.01 -6.89
CA MET A 40 -6.77 7.75 -6.30
C MET A 40 -6.24 8.82 -5.35
N THR A 41 -6.69 10.04 -5.55
CA THR A 41 -6.40 11.20 -4.71
C THR A 41 -7.68 11.89 -4.28
N ARG A 42 -7.61 12.74 -3.26
CA ARG A 42 -8.72 13.64 -2.92
C ARG A 42 -8.85 14.69 -4.02
N LYS A 43 -10.08 15.03 -4.35
CA LYS A 43 -10.38 16.03 -5.38
C LYS A 43 -9.74 17.37 -5.07
N GLY A 44 -9.07 17.95 -6.05
CA GLY A 44 -8.41 19.25 -5.94
C GLY A 44 -7.08 19.23 -5.17
N THR A 45 -6.52 18.05 -4.86
CA THR A 45 -5.20 17.96 -4.22
C THR A 45 -4.07 18.23 -5.20
N PHE A 46 -4.20 17.79 -6.44
CA PHE A 46 -3.18 17.94 -7.47
C PHE A 46 -3.76 18.55 -8.74
N GLN A 47 -2.86 19.17 -9.53
CA GLN A 47 -3.13 19.64 -10.88
C GLN A 47 -2.16 18.98 -11.88
N PRO A 48 -2.51 18.90 -13.17
CA PRO A 48 -1.56 18.47 -14.19
C PRO A 48 -0.30 19.33 -14.18
N GLY A 49 0.87 18.70 -14.16
CA GLY A 49 2.16 19.36 -14.06
C GLY A 49 2.73 19.51 -12.63
N ASP A 50 1.91 19.28 -11.61
CA ASP A 50 2.41 19.29 -10.23
C ASP A 50 3.43 18.18 -9.99
N LEU A 51 4.38 18.45 -9.10
CA LEU A 51 5.30 17.45 -8.58
C LEU A 51 4.72 16.79 -7.31
N ALA A 52 4.83 15.50 -7.22
CA ALA A 52 4.42 14.73 -6.05
C ALA A 52 5.38 13.57 -5.77
N VAL A 53 5.36 13.05 -4.54
CA VAL A 53 6.07 11.82 -4.21
C VAL A 53 5.15 10.64 -4.50
N TYR A 54 5.59 9.77 -5.39
CA TYR A 54 4.90 8.52 -5.71
C TYR A 54 5.57 7.34 -5.03
N PHE A 55 4.74 6.54 -4.37
CA PHE A 55 5.14 5.29 -3.74
C PHE A 55 4.59 4.11 -4.55
N GLU A 56 5.49 3.24 -5.00
CA GLU A 56 5.10 2.04 -5.74
C GLU A 56 4.32 1.05 -4.89
N ILE A 57 3.51 0.22 -5.56
CA ILE A 57 2.86 -0.92 -4.93
C ILE A 57 3.90 -1.90 -4.37
N ASP A 58 3.49 -2.66 -3.34
CA ASP A 58 4.33 -3.60 -2.59
C ASP A 58 5.48 -2.93 -1.82
N SER A 59 5.41 -1.63 -1.59
CA SER A 59 6.27 -0.93 -0.64
C SER A 59 5.70 -0.93 0.77
N LYS A 60 6.58 -0.84 1.77
CA LYS A 60 6.25 -0.56 3.17
C LYS A 60 6.98 0.72 3.56
N VAL A 61 6.22 1.69 4.08
CA VAL A 61 6.76 2.94 4.63
C VAL A 61 7.06 2.75 6.13
N PRO A 62 7.92 3.60 6.73
CA PRO A 62 8.20 3.55 8.16
C PRO A 62 6.96 3.89 8.99
N GLU A 63 6.97 3.46 10.25
CA GLU A 63 5.87 3.68 11.19
C GLU A 63 6.06 5.05 11.87
N THR A 64 5.81 6.13 11.12
CA THR A 64 5.92 7.53 11.58
C THR A 64 4.56 8.23 11.47
N ASP A 65 4.43 9.40 12.11
CA ASP A 65 3.21 10.22 12.10
C ASP A 65 2.79 10.64 10.69
N THR A 66 3.76 10.79 9.77
CA THR A 66 3.50 11.09 8.34
C THR A 66 2.63 10.01 7.70
N TYR A 67 2.83 8.75 8.08
CA TYR A 67 2.14 7.61 7.47
C TYR A 67 1.12 6.94 8.38
N GLU A 68 0.69 7.59 9.49
CA GLU A 68 -0.23 7.01 10.46
C GLU A 68 -1.56 6.53 9.83
N PHE A 69 -2.03 7.20 8.77
CA PHE A 69 -3.22 6.80 8.02
C PHE A 69 -3.10 5.41 7.36
N LEU A 70 -1.87 4.88 7.23
CA LEU A 70 -1.59 3.52 6.75
C LEU A 70 -1.48 2.46 7.86
N ALA A 71 -1.56 2.85 9.14
CA ALA A 71 -1.48 1.92 10.28
C ALA A 71 -2.46 0.74 10.16
N PRO A 72 -3.75 0.92 9.75
CA PRO A 72 -4.68 -0.19 9.55
C PRO A 72 -4.24 -1.19 8.47
N LYS A 73 -3.35 -0.78 7.58
CA LYS A 73 -2.76 -1.58 6.49
C LYS A 73 -1.34 -2.04 6.81
N HIS A 74 -0.90 -1.92 8.06
CA HIS A 74 0.46 -2.23 8.51
C HIS A 74 1.53 -1.48 7.71
N TYR A 75 1.27 -0.21 7.39
CA TYR A 75 2.14 0.69 6.63
C TYR A 75 2.54 0.15 5.24
N LYS A 76 1.70 -0.73 4.66
CA LYS A 76 1.94 -1.34 3.34
C LYS A 76 1.10 -0.67 2.27
N ILE A 77 1.74 -0.33 1.17
CA ILE A 77 1.09 0.22 -0.02
C ILE A 77 0.82 -0.93 -1.00
N LYS A 78 -0.44 -1.10 -1.33
CA LYS A 78 -0.93 -2.15 -2.23
C LYS A 78 -1.92 -1.58 -3.22
N THR A 79 -2.12 -2.28 -4.31
CA THR A 79 -3.24 -2.01 -5.20
C THR A 79 -4.55 -2.05 -4.42
N GLN A 80 -5.34 -0.99 -4.54
CA GLN A 80 -6.63 -0.84 -3.87
C GLN A 80 -7.75 -0.84 -4.91
N LYS A 81 -8.80 -1.62 -4.64
CA LYS A 81 -10.01 -1.62 -5.44
C LYS A 81 -11.11 -0.89 -4.68
N TYR A 82 -11.68 0.13 -5.31
CA TYR A 82 -12.79 0.93 -4.78
C TYR A 82 -14.04 0.72 -5.62
N THR A 83 -15.19 0.67 -4.95
CA THR A 83 -16.50 0.58 -5.60
C THR A 83 -17.35 1.74 -5.13
N PHE A 84 -17.80 2.58 -6.06
CA PHE A 84 -18.56 3.78 -5.77
C PHE A 84 -20.03 3.57 -6.14
N GLY A 85 -20.86 3.31 -5.13
CA GLY A 85 -22.32 3.26 -5.29
C GLY A 85 -22.85 2.31 -6.37
N GLY A 86 -22.14 1.24 -6.71
CA GLY A 86 -22.51 0.31 -7.79
C GLY A 86 -22.29 0.85 -9.21
N LYS A 87 -21.77 2.07 -9.37
CA LYS A 87 -21.61 2.75 -10.67
C LYS A 87 -20.27 2.46 -11.35
N GLY A 88 -19.39 1.69 -10.71
CA GLY A 88 -18.09 1.34 -11.29
C GLY A 88 -17.08 0.89 -10.26
N ASN A 89 -16.01 0.28 -10.76
CA ASN A 89 -14.85 -0.09 -9.97
C ASN A 89 -13.66 0.77 -10.40
N PHE A 90 -12.96 1.32 -9.43
CA PHE A 90 -11.70 2.00 -9.64
C PHE A 90 -10.56 1.21 -9.00
N ILE A 91 -9.45 1.07 -9.70
CA ILE A 91 -8.24 0.42 -9.18
C ILE A 91 -7.18 1.48 -9.02
N SER A 92 -6.78 1.74 -7.76
CA SER A 92 -5.66 2.63 -7.42
C SER A 92 -4.38 1.83 -7.27
N GLN A 93 -3.32 2.27 -7.92
CA GLN A 93 -2.04 1.60 -7.98
C GLN A 93 -0.95 2.50 -7.41
N GLY A 94 -0.63 2.30 -6.14
CA GLY A 94 0.34 3.11 -5.42
C GLY A 94 -0.31 4.17 -4.53
N LEU A 95 0.52 5.09 -4.06
CA LEU A 95 0.16 6.24 -3.23
C LEU A 95 0.87 7.49 -3.76
N LEU A 96 0.16 8.61 -3.82
CA LEU A 96 0.71 9.94 -4.05
C LEU A 96 0.60 10.77 -2.78
N MET A 97 1.65 11.51 -2.47
CA MET A 97 1.68 12.48 -1.39
C MET A 97 2.24 13.82 -1.89
N ALA A 98 1.62 14.91 -1.48
CA ALA A 98 2.18 16.24 -1.69
C ALA A 98 3.41 16.45 -0.78
N PHE A 99 4.32 17.33 -1.14
CA PHE A 99 5.51 17.57 -0.30
C PHE A 99 5.17 18.11 1.07
N ASP A 100 4.08 18.86 1.18
CA ASP A 100 3.62 19.47 2.45
C ASP A 100 2.92 18.46 3.38
N ASP A 101 2.60 17.25 2.89
CA ASP A 101 2.05 16.18 3.72
C ASP A 101 3.11 15.50 4.61
N PHE A 102 4.40 15.73 4.33
CA PHE A 102 5.50 15.14 5.08
C PHE A 102 5.75 15.89 6.38
N LYS A 103 5.64 15.17 7.49
CA LYS A 103 5.90 15.67 8.84
C LYS A 103 7.35 15.37 9.25
N ASN A 104 7.75 15.84 10.43
CA ASN A 104 9.04 15.47 11.05
C ASN A 104 10.28 15.80 10.23
N ASN A 105 10.24 16.86 9.42
CA ASN A 105 11.37 17.34 8.61
C ASN A 105 11.97 16.29 7.66
N GLU A 106 11.19 15.27 7.27
CA GLU A 106 11.66 14.18 6.38
C GLU A 106 12.21 14.70 5.06
N LEU A 107 11.70 15.83 4.56
CA LEU A 107 12.14 16.48 3.33
C LEU A 107 12.87 17.82 3.55
N GLU A 108 13.24 18.15 4.78
CA GLU A 108 13.84 19.46 5.13
C GLU A 108 15.11 19.77 4.33
N LYS A 109 15.96 18.78 4.11
CA LYS A 109 17.21 18.93 3.33
C LYS A 109 16.99 19.33 1.86
N TYR A 110 15.76 19.26 1.37
CA TYR A 110 15.39 19.62 0.01
C TYR A 110 14.67 20.97 -0.08
N LYS A 111 14.47 21.65 1.06
CA LYS A 111 13.92 22.99 1.10
C LYS A 111 15.01 24.03 0.90
N LEU A 112 14.74 25.01 0.05
CA LEU A 112 15.51 26.25 -0.06
C LEU A 112 14.62 27.39 0.43
N TYR A 113 15.13 28.17 1.37
CA TYR A 113 14.47 29.33 1.95
C TYR A 113 14.83 30.57 1.17
N ASP A 114 13.83 31.38 0.80
CA ASP A 114 14.01 32.63 0.06
C ASP A 114 14.02 33.81 1.01
N GLY A 115 15.16 33.96 1.71
CA GLY A 115 15.45 35.16 2.51
C GLY A 115 14.61 35.39 3.78
N ASP A 116 13.35 35.03 3.77
CA ASP A 116 12.45 35.01 4.93
C ASP A 116 12.18 33.56 5.36
N ASP A 117 12.32 33.26 6.65
CA ASP A 117 12.15 31.94 7.24
C ASP A 117 10.77 31.27 6.97
N ASN A 118 9.82 32.02 6.41
CA ASN A 118 8.46 31.54 6.14
C ASN A 118 8.20 31.20 4.65
N CYS A 119 9.13 31.53 3.73
CA CYS A 119 8.97 31.20 2.32
C CYS A 119 10.03 30.20 1.90
N TYR A 120 9.60 29.04 1.44
CA TYR A 120 10.51 28.01 0.94
C TYR A 120 9.95 27.36 -0.33
N PHE A 121 10.85 26.77 -1.12
CA PHE A 121 10.50 25.93 -2.25
C PHE A 121 11.31 24.65 -2.21
N TYR A 122 10.74 23.59 -2.77
CA TYR A 122 11.44 22.31 -2.88
C TYR A 122 12.30 22.27 -4.14
N THR A 123 13.49 21.68 -4.05
CA THR A 123 14.45 21.57 -5.16
C THR A 123 14.29 20.31 -5.99
N PHE A 124 13.18 19.61 -5.85
CA PHE A 124 12.92 18.34 -6.52
C PHE A 124 12.74 18.47 -8.03
N LYS A 125 13.15 17.41 -8.71
CA LYS A 125 12.86 17.18 -10.13
C LYS A 125 12.19 15.83 -10.30
N ALA A 126 11.34 15.70 -11.32
CA ALA A 126 10.76 14.40 -11.67
C ALA A 126 11.88 13.39 -11.94
N GLY A 127 11.77 12.22 -11.32
CA GLY A 127 12.78 11.16 -11.36
C GLY A 127 13.76 11.14 -10.19
N ASP A 128 13.71 12.10 -9.26
CA ASP A 128 14.52 12.06 -8.04
C ASP A 128 14.06 10.90 -7.14
N PHE A 129 15.01 10.11 -6.67
CA PHE A 129 14.76 8.91 -5.88
C PHE A 129 14.80 9.23 -4.39
N LEU A 130 13.73 8.87 -3.68
CA LEU A 130 13.53 9.14 -2.26
C LEU A 130 13.43 7.87 -1.41
N THR A 131 13.58 6.68 -2.01
CA THR A 131 13.41 5.39 -1.32
C THR A 131 14.23 5.30 -0.03
N LYS A 132 15.49 5.70 -0.08
CA LYS A 132 16.40 5.66 1.07
C LYS A 132 16.11 6.76 2.08
N ASP A 133 15.83 7.95 1.58
CA ASP A 133 15.61 9.15 2.41
C ASP A 133 14.34 9.01 3.25
N LEU A 134 13.31 8.40 2.68
CA LEU A 134 12.04 8.13 3.35
C LEU A 134 12.00 6.75 4.04
N GLY A 135 13.11 5.99 4.05
CA GLY A 135 13.17 4.69 4.71
C GLY A 135 12.20 3.66 4.14
N VAL A 136 11.83 3.79 2.86
CA VAL A 136 10.88 2.87 2.22
C VAL A 136 11.55 1.55 1.87
N VAL A 137 10.91 0.45 2.23
CA VAL A 137 11.42 -0.90 1.97
C VAL A 137 10.43 -1.72 1.15
N TYR A 138 10.93 -2.74 0.46
CA TYR A 138 10.05 -3.68 -0.25
C TYR A 138 9.27 -4.51 0.77
N SER A 139 7.94 -4.48 0.64
CA SER A 139 7.07 -5.31 1.47
C SER A 139 7.11 -6.74 0.96
N VAL A 140 8.00 -7.57 1.52
CA VAL A 140 7.92 -9.01 1.29
C VAL A 140 6.54 -9.48 1.73
N VAL A 141 5.75 -9.94 0.78
CA VAL A 141 4.45 -10.53 1.10
C VAL A 141 4.73 -11.77 1.91
N ASP A 142 4.37 -11.74 3.18
CA ASP A 142 4.44 -12.90 4.08
C ASP A 142 3.35 -13.91 3.67
N ASP A 143 3.38 -14.33 2.40
CA ASP A 143 2.53 -15.41 1.88
C ASP A 143 2.72 -16.70 2.66
N ASN A 144 3.88 -16.83 3.32
CA ASN A 144 4.18 -17.94 4.20
C ASN A 144 3.27 -17.97 5.45
N LYS A 145 2.86 -16.82 6.00
CA LYS A 145 1.94 -16.80 7.15
C LYS A 145 0.53 -17.24 6.78
N ARG A 146 0.02 -16.87 5.60
CA ARG A 146 -1.29 -17.34 5.12
C ARG A 146 -1.24 -18.83 4.73
N LYS A 147 -0.17 -19.27 4.06
CA LYS A 147 0.04 -20.69 3.73
C LYS A 147 0.27 -21.55 4.98
N SER A 148 0.92 -21.01 6.02
CA SER A 148 1.16 -21.77 7.26
C SER A 148 -0.12 -22.00 8.08
N SER A 149 -1.05 -21.03 8.13
CA SER A 149 -2.33 -21.21 8.85
C SER A 149 -3.25 -22.22 8.15
N VAL A 150 -3.36 -22.15 6.83
CA VAL A 150 -4.12 -23.14 6.04
C VAL A 150 -3.48 -24.52 6.15
N ASN A 151 -2.16 -24.61 6.05
CA ASN A 151 -1.41 -25.87 6.20
C ASN A 151 -1.51 -26.45 7.62
N LYS A 152 -1.61 -25.60 8.67
CA LYS A 152 -1.70 -26.08 10.06
C LYS A 152 -2.96 -26.94 10.28
N TYR A 153 -4.12 -26.45 9.85
CA TYR A 153 -5.39 -27.19 9.97
C TYR A 153 -5.45 -28.37 9.01
N ALA A 154 -4.90 -28.24 7.80
CA ALA A 154 -4.82 -29.34 6.85
C ALA A 154 -3.93 -30.47 7.38
N ARG A 155 -2.76 -30.14 7.95
CA ARG A 155 -1.86 -31.11 8.60
C ARG A 155 -2.52 -31.82 9.78
N MET A 156 -3.27 -31.07 10.64
CA MET A 156 -4.04 -31.66 11.73
C MET A 156 -5.05 -32.66 11.21
N LYS A 157 -5.86 -32.31 10.20
CA LYS A 157 -6.83 -33.23 9.59
C LYS A 157 -6.15 -34.45 8.98
N GLN A 158 -5.02 -34.30 8.31
CA GLN A 158 -4.27 -35.38 7.70
C GLN A 158 -3.67 -36.32 8.76
N ARG A 159 -3.10 -35.77 9.84
CA ARG A 159 -2.58 -36.56 10.97
C ARG A 159 -3.65 -37.37 11.65
N ASN A 160 -4.87 -36.84 11.76
CA ASN A 160 -6.02 -37.51 12.38
C ASN A 160 -6.99 -38.09 11.36
N ALA A 161 -6.52 -38.47 10.16
CA ALA A 161 -7.37 -38.97 9.07
C ALA A 161 -8.27 -40.13 9.46
N LYS A 162 -7.77 -41.08 10.27
CA LYS A 162 -8.54 -42.23 10.76
C LYS A 162 -9.75 -41.80 11.62
N LEU A 163 -9.59 -40.76 12.47
CA LEU A 163 -10.69 -40.20 13.29
C LEU A 163 -11.72 -39.49 12.41
N PHE A 164 -11.25 -38.69 11.42
CA PHE A 164 -12.14 -38.03 10.47
C PHE A 164 -12.92 -39.02 9.57
N ALA A 165 -12.32 -40.17 9.26
CA ALA A 165 -12.99 -41.23 8.54
C ALA A 165 -14.05 -41.93 9.41
N LYS A 166 -13.73 -42.22 10.67
CA LYS A 166 -14.63 -42.88 11.63
C LYS A 166 -15.82 -42.01 12.02
N TYR A 167 -15.57 -40.69 12.26
CA TYR A 167 -16.60 -39.79 12.77
C TYR A 167 -16.93 -38.72 11.73
N LYS A 168 -17.94 -38.97 10.91
CA LYS A 168 -18.35 -38.05 9.82
C LYS A 168 -18.67 -36.63 10.29
N PHE A 169 -19.19 -36.46 11.53
CA PHE A 169 -19.48 -35.12 12.08
C PHE A 169 -18.26 -34.24 12.22
N LEU A 170 -17.05 -34.79 12.41
CA LEU A 170 -15.79 -34.01 12.44
C LEU A 170 -15.53 -33.30 11.13
N ASN A 171 -15.91 -33.86 9.99
CA ASN A 171 -15.81 -33.21 8.70
C ASN A 171 -16.77 -32.02 8.58
N THR A 172 -17.96 -32.11 9.19
CA THR A 172 -18.93 -31.00 9.23
C THR A 172 -18.44 -29.88 10.09
N LEU A 173 -17.86 -30.16 11.26
CA LEU A 173 -17.20 -29.17 12.11
C LEU A 173 -16.00 -28.52 11.42
N TYR A 174 -15.19 -29.32 10.73
CA TYR A 174 -14.00 -28.80 10.01
C TYR A 174 -14.35 -27.80 8.90
N LYS A 175 -15.53 -27.91 8.30
CA LYS A 175 -15.99 -26.94 7.29
C LYS A 175 -16.29 -25.55 7.88
N LYS A 176 -16.58 -25.45 9.18
CA LYS A 176 -16.85 -24.17 9.86
C LYS A 176 -15.55 -23.54 10.37
N SER A 177 -15.43 -22.23 10.24
CA SER A 177 -14.22 -21.48 10.66
C SER A 177 -13.87 -21.70 12.15
N TRP A 178 -14.88 -21.60 13.03
CA TRP A 178 -14.71 -21.85 14.47
C TRP A 178 -14.43 -23.33 14.78
N GLY A 179 -15.03 -24.24 14.02
CA GLY A 179 -14.83 -25.67 14.19
C GLY A 179 -13.39 -26.14 13.92
N LYS A 180 -12.70 -25.52 12.97
CA LYS A 180 -11.26 -25.76 12.72
C LYS A 180 -10.42 -25.44 13.95
N LYS A 181 -10.71 -24.30 14.60
CA LYS A 181 -10.00 -23.87 15.82
C LYS A 181 -10.26 -24.82 16.98
N LEU A 182 -11.52 -25.22 17.18
CA LEU A 182 -11.91 -26.18 18.23
C LEU A 182 -11.24 -27.53 18.03
N LEU A 183 -11.32 -28.10 16.85
CA LEU A 183 -10.69 -29.42 16.52
C LEU A 183 -9.17 -29.37 16.66
N PHE A 184 -8.55 -28.20 16.37
CA PHE A 184 -7.11 -28.04 16.55
C PHE A 184 -6.67 -28.05 18.01
N LEU A 185 -7.56 -27.64 18.93
CA LEU A 185 -7.29 -27.66 20.37
C LEU A 185 -7.55 -29.05 21.01
N LEU A 186 -8.39 -29.84 20.38
CA LEU A 186 -8.82 -31.14 20.92
C LEU A 186 -8.06 -32.35 20.34
N LEU A 187 -7.41 -32.19 19.18
CA LEU A 187 -6.68 -33.24 18.43
C LEU A 187 -5.21 -32.86 18.19
#